data_09470ca20198bfe073a100658bf942a6
#
_entry.id   09470ca20198bfe073a100658bf942a6
#
_cell.length_a   1.000
_cell.length_b   1.000
_cell.length_c   1.000
_cell.angle_alpha   90.00
_cell.angle_beta   90.00
_cell.angle_gamma   90.00
#
_symmetry.space_group_name_H-M   'P 1'
#
loop_
_entity.id
_entity.type
_entity.pdbx_description
1 polymer ?
#
loop_
_entity_poly.entity_id
_entity_poly.type
_entity_poly.pdbx_seq_one_letter_code
_entity_poly.pdbx_strand_id
1 'polypeptide(L)'
;MNYNITMTNKIHFFPAKNEPKGVIVISHGMAEHLGRYEWFINQLNHDGFHVYGRNHRGHNPSINDKSKLGFFSSSNGWEKVVDDLKNVVIHASNNHSNLKIFLFGHSMGSWISLGCMLNEFPIDGLILSGSSKIKKIALKSQSMVINLENLRLGPHGRSKLMDELSMRAFNKAFSPNRTPSDWISDCNDNVDNYESDPFCGYLVTIQLWKDIVFGMDIIFNKHNYKKIIDIPILCISGSDDPVGESSKGVKRLALFLKEISNCSVETYFVDKARHEVLSGTKYEEAYSIIKSFIS
;
A
#
# COMPACT_ATOMS: atom_id res chain seq x y z
N MET A 1 -25.30 3.95 -1.18
CA MET A 1 -25.33 3.12 0.04
C MET A 1 -24.04 3.38 0.76
N ASN A 2 -24.09 4.02 1.91
CA ASN A 2 -22.88 4.14 2.74
C ASN A 2 -22.57 2.74 3.26
N TYR A 3 -21.48 2.16 2.81
CA TYR A 3 -20.96 0.97 3.43
C TYR A 3 -20.50 1.36 4.84
N ASN A 4 -21.30 1.00 5.86
CA ASN A 4 -20.80 0.96 7.23
C ASN A 4 -19.70 -0.11 7.26
N ILE A 5 -18.48 0.26 6.89
CA ILE A 5 -17.29 -0.58 7.05
C ILE A 5 -17.08 -0.69 8.55
N THR A 6 -17.75 -1.66 9.18
CA THR A 6 -17.54 -2.00 10.59
C THR A 6 -16.11 -2.54 10.68
N MET A 7 -15.23 -1.70 11.13
CA MET A 7 -13.78 -1.80 11.01
C MET A 7 -13.20 -2.80 12.03
N THR A 8 -13.56 -4.05 11.89
CA THR A 8 -12.95 -5.17 12.64
C THR A 8 -11.72 -5.71 11.89
N ASN A 9 -10.88 -6.52 12.56
CA ASN A 9 -9.81 -7.31 11.90
C ASN A 9 -10.36 -8.41 10.99
N LYS A 10 -11.58 -8.27 10.50
CA LYS A 10 -12.26 -9.20 9.60
C LYS A 10 -11.92 -8.91 8.16
N ILE A 11 -12.05 -9.91 7.33
CA ILE A 11 -12.08 -9.76 5.88
C ILE A 11 -13.39 -9.06 5.53
N HIS A 12 -13.30 -7.94 4.82
CA HIS A 12 -14.42 -7.21 4.27
C HIS A 12 -14.68 -7.67 2.85
N PHE A 13 -15.93 -7.88 2.51
CA PHE A 13 -16.38 -8.25 1.18
C PHE A 13 -17.39 -7.22 0.67
N PHE A 14 -17.13 -6.72 -0.54
CA PHE A 14 -17.97 -5.76 -1.25
C PHE A 14 -18.36 -6.40 -2.59
N PRO A 15 -19.61 -6.86 -2.73
CA PRO A 15 -20.04 -7.57 -3.92
C PRO A 15 -20.12 -6.67 -5.15
N ALA A 16 -19.81 -7.22 -6.32
CA ALA A 16 -20.10 -6.61 -7.61
C ALA A 16 -21.59 -6.29 -7.71
N LYS A 17 -21.93 -5.17 -8.37
CA LYS A 17 -23.33 -4.75 -8.61
C LYS A 17 -23.91 -5.33 -9.89
N ASN A 18 -23.06 -5.85 -10.75
CA ASN A 18 -23.40 -6.50 -12.02
C ASN A 18 -22.82 -7.90 -12.04
N GLU A 19 -22.99 -8.62 -13.18
CA GLU A 19 -22.36 -9.93 -13.39
C GLU A 19 -20.86 -9.89 -13.07
N PRO A 20 -20.38 -10.73 -12.16
CA PRO A 20 -18.99 -10.69 -11.70
C PRO A 20 -17.99 -11.04 -12.82
N LYS A 21 -17.01 -10.19 -13.05
CA LYS A 21 -15.94 -10.36 -14.05
C LYS A 21 -14.60 -10.73 -13.43
N GLY A 22 -14.43 -10.44 -12.14
CA GLY A 22 -13.19 -10.69 -11.42
C GLY A 22 -13.27 -10.22 -9.97
N VAL A 23 -12.19 -10.39 -9.27
CA VAL A 23 -12.02 -10.03 -7.86
C VAL A 23 -10.81 -9.12 -7.70
N ILE A 24 -10.95 -8.06 -6.92
CA ILE A 24 -9.84 -7.19 -6.51
C ILE A 24 -9.64 -7.34 -5.01
N VAL A 25 -8.40 -7.60 -4.59
CA VAL A 25 -8.01 -7.55 -3.17
C VAL A 25 -7.22 -6.28 -2.91
N ILE A 26 -7.64 -5.46 -1.93
CA ILE A 26 -7.00 -4.19 -1.60
C ILE A 26 -6.11 -4.33 -0.37
N SER A 27 -4.85 -3.90 -0.51
CA SER A 27 -3.83 -3.76 0.54
C SER A 27 -3.48 -2.28 0.68
N HIS A 28 -3.96 -1.63 1.74
CA HIS A 28 -3.84 -0.18 1.97
C HIS A 28 -2.45 0.25 2.48
N GLY A 29 -2.20 1.56 2.55
CA GLY A 29 -0.94 2.14 2.98
C GLY A 29 -0.71 2.22 4.49
N MET A 30 0.38 2.89 4.89
CA MET A 30 0.74 3.12 6.29
C MET A 30 -0.09 4.28 6.87
N ALA A 31 -0.49 4.15 8.12
CA ALA A 31 -1.26 5.16 8.85
C ALA A 31 -2.52 5.62 8.10
N GLU A 32 -3.22 4.65 7.53
CA GLU A 32 -4.53 4.80 6.90
C GLU A 32 -5.33 3.49 7.06
N HIS A 33 -6.49 3.39 6.44
CA HIS A 33 -7.36 2.21 6.54
C HIS A 33 -8.20 2.01 5.27
N LEU A 34 -8.79 0.81 5.13
CA LEU A 34 -9.58 0.39 3.97
C LEU A 34 -10.76 1.34 3.64
N GLY A 35 -11.32 2.03 4.64
CA GLY A 35 -12.42 2.98 4.43
C GLY A 35 -12.09 4.13 3.48
N ARG A 36 -10.82 4.50 3.32
CA ARG A 36 -10.39 5.54 2.38
C ARG A 36 -10.54 5.15 0.92
N TYR A 37 -10.76 3.87 0.64
CA TYR A 37 -10.92 3.33 -0.72
C TYR A 37 -12.40 3.22 -1.14
N GLU A 38 -13.35 3.83 -0.41
CA GLU A 38 -14.79 3.70 -0.66
C GLU A 38 -15.16 4.06 -2.11
N TRP A 39 -14.64 5.17 -2.64
CA TRP A 39 -14.88 5.56 -4.03
C TRP A 39 -14.38 4.50 -5.00
N PHE A 40 -13.13 4.05 -4.84
CA PHE A 40 -12.50 3.03 -5.70
C PHE A 40 -13.28 1.71 -5.66
N ILE A 41 -13.66 1.26 -4.47
CA ILE A 41 -14.48 0.06 -4.25
C ILE A 41 -15.82 0.19 -4.99
N ASN A 42 -16.48 1.34 -4.87
CA ASN A 42 -17.76 1.59 -5.54
C ASN A 42 -17.63 1.54 -7.05
N GLN A 43 -16.58 2.13 -7.64
CA GLN A 43 -16.34 2.06 -9.09
C GLN A 43 -16.11 0.62 -9.55
N LEU A 44 -15.24 -0.13 -8.86
CA LEU A 44 -14.99 -1.54 -9.16
C LEU A 44 -16.27 -2.38 -9.09
N ASN A 45 -17.10 -2.18 -8.05
CA ASN A 45 -18.36 -2.91 -7.92
C ASN A 45 -19.35 -2.58 -9.07
N HIS A 46 -19.41 -1.32 -9.52
CA HIS A 46 -20.21 -0.92 -10.68
C HIS A 46 -19.70 -1.55 -11.98
N ASP A 47 -18.39 -1.72 -12.10
CA ASP A 47 -17.77 -2.33 -13.28
C ASP A 47 -17.80 -3.87 -13.28
N GLY A 48 -18.38 -4.49 -12.25
CA GLY A 48 -18.55 -5.94 -12.15
C GLY A 48 -17.41 -6.66 -11.43
N PHE A 49 -16.64 -5.96 -10.57
CA PHE A 49 -15.62 -6.61 -9.75
C PHE A 49 -16.09 -6.76 -8.30
N HIS A 50 -15.94 -7.97 -7.76
CA HIS A 50 -15.98 -8.16 -6.32
C HIS A 50 -14.74 -7.52 -5.69
N VAL A 51 -14.88 -6.94 -4.50
CA VAL A 51 -13.72 -6.38 -3.78
C VAL A 51 -13.61 -7.02 -2.41
N TYR A 52 -12.39 -7.41 -2.07
CA TYR A 52 -12.00 -7.87 -0.76
C TYR A 52 -10.93 -6.95 -0.17
N GLY A 53 -10.91 -6.84 1.14
CA GLY A 53 -9.87 -6.11 1.85
C GLY A 53 -9.90 -6.39 3.34
N ARG A 54 -8.82 -6.02 4.01
CA ARG A 54 -8.69 -6.10 5.45
C ARG A 54 -7.84 -4.93 5.92
N ASN A 55 -8.19 -4.33 7.07
CA ASN A 55 -7.28 -3.39 7.70
C ASN A 55 -6.04 -4.13 8.21
N HIS A 56 -4.86 -3.63 7.87
CA HIS A 56 -3.61 -4.21 8.35
C HIS A 56 -3.52 -4.18 9.87
N ARG A 57 -2.69 -5.03 10.44
CA ARG A 57 -2.37 -5.03 11.86
C ARG A 57 -2.00 -3.63 12.32
N GLY A 58 -2.55 -3.17 13.43
CA GLY A 58 -2.30 -1.84 13.96
C GLY A 58 -2.89 -0.68 13.14
N HIS A 59 -3.74 -0.96 12.12
CA HIS A 59 -4.35 0.06 11.25
C HIS A 59 -5.89 -0.03 11.26
N ASN A 60 -6.46 -0.60 12.31
CA ASN A 60 -7.90 -0.80 12.38
C ASN A 60 -8.57 0.32 13.19
N PRO A 61 -9.50 1.10 12.61
CA PRO A 61 -10.29 2.11 13.32
C PRO A 61 -11.14 1.59 14.48
N SER A 62 -11.40 0.29 14.57
CA SER A 62 -12.02 -0.34 15.76
C SER A 62 -11.05 -0.62 16.90
N ILE A 63 -9.80 -0.19 16.82
CA ILE A 63 -8.84 -0.33 17.92
C ILE A 63 -9.22 0.64 19.04
N ASN A 64 -9.80 0.12 20.13
CA ASN A 64 -10.11 0.91 21.32
C ASN A 64 -8.85 1.44 22.03
N ASP A 65 -7.79 0.65 21.98
CA ASP A 65 -6.49 1.00 22.56
C ASP A 65 -5.58 1.66 21.49
N LYS A 66 -5.55 2.98 21.48
CA LYS A 66 -4.73 3.76 20.53
C LYS A 66 -3.21 3.47 20.63
N SER A 67 -2.74 2.86 21.71
CA SER A 67 -1.33 2.45 21.83
C SER A 67 -0.95 1.38 20.81
N LYS A 68 -1.93 0.59 20.33
CA LYS A 68 -1.76 -0.46 19.33
C LYS A 68 -1.76 0.05 17.89
N LEU A 69 -2.11 1.32 17.63
CA LEU A 69 -2.03 1.89 16.29
C LEU A 69 -0.57 1.90 15.82
N GLY A 70 -0.35 1.56 14.54
CA GLY A 70 0.98 1.53 13.94
C GLY A 70 1.92 0.49 14.54
N PHE A 71 1.39 -0.66 14.97
CA PHE A 71 2.17 -1.77 15.52
C PHE A 71 1.71 -3.10 14.91
N PHE A 72 2.59 -3.80 14.21
CA PHE A 72 2.23 -5.09 13.60
C PHE A 72 2.24 -6.23 14.63
N SER A 73 3.37 -6.44 15.30
CA SER A 73 3.54 -7.51 16.28
C SER A 73 4.83 -7.30 17.08
N SER A 74 4.91 -7.94 18.25
CA SER A 74 6.15 -7.98 19.06
C SER A 74 7.25 -8.84 18.42
N SER A 75 6.92 -9.72 17.50
CA SER A 75 7.85 -10.56 16.75
C SER A 75 7.29 -10.91 15.38
N ASN A 76 8.17 -11.01 14.37
CA ASN A 76 7.84 -11.41 13.01
C ASN A 76 6.67 -10.59 12.44
N GLY A 77 6.72 -9.25 12.64
CA GLY A 77 5.62 -8.37 12.26
C GLY A 77 5.43 -8.32 10.75
N TRP A 78 6.53 -8.31 9.99
CA TRP A 78 6.49 -8.35 8.54
C TRP A 78 5.85 -9.65 8.02
N GLU A 79 6.32 -10.80 8.46
CA GLU A 79 5.78 -12.09 8.03
C GLU A 79 4.30 -12.20 8.34
N LYS A 80 3.90 -11.76 9.53
CA LYS A 80 2.50 -11.81 9.96
C LYS A 80 1.59 -10.91 9.14
N VAL A 81 2.02 -9.69 8.74
CA VAL A 81 1.17 -8.83 7.91
C VAL A 81 1.08 -9.34 6.48
N VAL A 82 2.15 -9.94 5.96
CA VAL A 82 2.14 -10.63 4.65
C VAL A 82 1.20 -11.83 4.68
N ASP A 83 1.26 -12.65 5.73
CA ASP A 83 0.38 -13.82 5.89
C ASP A 83 -1.09 -13.41 6.08
N ASP A 84 -1.36 -12.30 6.77
CA ASP A 84 -2.72 -11.75 6.86
C ASP A 84 -3.27 -11.40 5.47
N LEU A 85 -2.47 -10.76 4.60
CA LEU A 85 -2.87 -10.43 3.24
C LEU A 85 -3.05 -11.69 2.37
N LYS A 86 -2.13 -12.66 2.47
CA LYS A 86 -2.27 -13.96 1.80
C LYS A 86 -3.59 -14.64 2.15
N ASN A 87 -3.97 -14.63 3.42
CA ASN A 87 -5.22 -15.23 3.88
C ASN A 87 -6.44 -14.55 3.24
N VAL A 88 -6.42 -13.23 3.02
CA VAL A 88 -7.50 -12.53 2.30
C VAL A 88 -7.60 -13.01 0.86
N VAL A 89 -6.47 -13.10 0.15
CA VAL A 89 -6.45 -13.54 -1.25
C VAL A 89 -6.89 -15.00 -1.38
N ILE A 90 -6.37 -15.90 -0.53
CA ILE A 90 -6.78 -17.32 -0.53
C ILE A 90 -8.28 -17.45 -0.23
N HIS A 91 -8.80 -16.67 0.72
CA HIS A 91 -10.23 -16.64 1.01
C HIS A 91 -11.04 -16.18 -0.21
N ALA A 92 -10.61 -15.13 -0.89
CA ALA A 92 -11.27 -14.64 -2.11
C ALA A 92 -11.22 -15.68 -3.24
N SER A 93 -10.06 -16.31 -3.46
CA SER A 93 -9.87 -17.37 -4.48
C SER A 93 -10.76 -18.59 -4.22
N ASN A 94 -10.86 -19.03 -2.98
CA ASN A 94 -11.71 -20.18 -2.61
C ASN A 94 -13.19 -19.90 -2.80
N ASN A 95 -13.64 -18.64 -2.62
CA ASN A 95 -15.04 -18.27 -2.81
C ASN A 95 -15.40 -17.95 -4.29
N HIS A 96 -14.41 -17.70 -5.13
CA HIS A 96 -14.58 -17.25 -6.52
C HIS A 96 -13.59 -17.94 -7.47
N SER A 97 -13.55 -19.29 -7.42
CA SER A 97 -12.56 -20.10 -8.16
C SER A 97 -12.60 -19.93 -9.69
N ASN A 98 -13.69 -19.42 -10.24
CA ASN A 98 -13.87 -19.21 -11.68
C ASN A 98 -13.56 -17.76 -12.12
N LEU A 99 -13.19 -16.88 -11.19
CA LEU A 99 -12.91 -15.48 -11.47
C LEU A 99 -11.42 -15.19 -11.32
N LYS A 100 -10.90 -14.32 -12.20
CA LYS A 100 -9.55 -13.78 -12.05
C LYS A 100 -9.43 -12.96 -10.78
N ILE A 101 -8.29 -13.07 -10.11
CA ILE A 101 -7.98 -12.34 -8.88
C ILE A 101 -6.83 -11.38 -9.11
N PHE A 102 -7.07 -10.12 -8.85
CA PHE A 102 -6.05 -9.07 -8.91
C PHE A 102 -5.75 -8.54 -7.50
N LEU A 103 -4.47 -8.33 -7.23
CA LEU A 103 -4.02 -7.74 -5.97
C LEU A 103 -3.62 -6.28 -6.22
N PHE A 104 -4.31 -5.36 -5.55
CA PHE A 104 -3.99 -3.93 -5.53
C PHE A 104 -3.31 -3.57 -4.22
N GLY A 105 -2.08 -3.08 -4.28
CA GLY A 105 -1.34 -2.59 -3.12
C GLY A 105 -0.97 -1.13 -3.28
N HIS A 106 -1.29 -0.30 -2.27
CA HIS A 106 -0.90 1.12 -2.24
C HIS A 106 0.19 1.36 -1.19
N SER A 107 1.24 2.11 -1.56
CA SER A 107 2.31 2.54 -0.63
C SER A 107 2.90 1.34 0.14
N MET A 108 2.87 1.35 1.47
CA MET A 108 3.24 0.21 2.32
C MET A 108 2.54 -1.09 1.88
N GLY A 109 1.26 -1.02 1.53
CA GLY A 109 0.50 -2.18 1.03
C GLY A 109 1.06 -2.77 -0.25
N SER A 110 1.72 -1.98 -1.10
CA SER A 110 2.40 -2.47 -2.29
C SER A 110 3.63 -3.32 -1.96
N TRP A 111 4.39 -2.94 -0.94
CA TRP A 111 5.52 -3.75 -0.46
C TRP A 111 5.04 -5.04 0.21
N ILE A 112 3.95 -4.98 1.00
CA ILE A 112 3.33 -6.19 1.58
C ILE A 112 2.84 -7.12 0.47
N SER A 113 2.26 -6.58 -0.62
CA SER A 113 1.85 -7.34 -1.80
C SER A 113 3.03 -8.04 -2.48
N LEU A 114 4.17 -7.36 -2.62
CA LEU A 114 5.41 -7.99 -3.11
C LEU A 114 5.91 -9.09 -2.16
N GLY A 115 5.71 -8.95 -0.85
CA GLY A 115 5.99 -9.98 0.13
C GLY A 115 5.18 -11.27 -0.11
N CYS A 116 3.94 -11.15 -0.60
CA CYS A 116 3.15 -12.31 -0.99
C CYS A 116 3.74 -13.05 -2.19
N MET A 117 4.40 -12.33 -3.11
CA MET A 117 4.95 -12.85 -4.36
C MET A 117 6.29 -13.59 -4.21
N LEU A 118 6.88 -13.66 -3.02
CA LEU A 118 8.12 -14.40 -2.78
C LEU A 118 7.97 -15.92 -3.01
N ASN A 119 6.75 -16.40 -3.00
CA ASN A 119 6.37 -17.77 -3.33
C ASN A 119 5.26 -17.74 -4.39
N GLU A 120 4.94 -18.89 -4.96
CA GLU A 120 3.75 -19.02 -5.81
C GLU A 120 2.50 -18.55 -5.07
N PHE A 121 1.68 -17.75 -5.73
CA PHE A 121 0.55 -17.11 -5.10
C PHE A 121 -0.63 -16.99 -6.09
N PRO A 122 -1.87 -17.32 -5.68
CA PRO A 122 -3.00 -17.46 -6.61
C PRO A 122 -3.62 -16.11 -6.97
N ILE A 123 -2.92 -15.31 -7.77
CA ILE A 123 -3.43 -14.08 -8.37
C ILE A 123 -3.11 -14.04 -9.87
N ASP A 124 -3.91 -13.30 -10.63
CA ASP A 124 -3.82 -13.18 -12.08
C ASP A 124 -3.21 -11.85 -12.53
N GLY A 125 -3.01 -10.92 -11.60
CA GLY A 125 -2.34 -9.65 -11.88
C GLY A 125 -2.06 -8.86 -10.60
N LEU A 126 -1.01 -8.03 -10.64
CA LEU A 126 -0.55 -7.23 -9.51
C LEU A 126 -0.51 -5.75 -9.87
N ILE A 127 -1.14 -4.91 -9.05
CA ILE A 127 -1.15 -3.46 -9.20
C ILE A 127 -0.44 -2.84 -8.00
N LEU A 128 0.61 -2.08 -8.27
CA LEU A 128 1.45 -1.40 -7.28
C LEU A 128 1.26 0.12 -7.44
N SER A 129 0.46 0.71 -6.57
CA SER A 129 0.16 2.15 -6.56
C SER A 129 1.05 2.88 -5.56
N GLY A 130 1.65 4.01 -5.95
CA GLY A 130 2.49 4.82 -5.08
C GLY A 130 3.67 4.04 -4.49
N SER A 131 4.21 3.09 -5.24
CA SER A 131 5.28 2.18 -4.81
C SER A 131 6.65 2.63 -5.30
N SER A 132 7.70 2.15 -4.65
CA SER A 132 9.08 2.43 -5.10
C SER A 132 10.05 1.35 -4.65
N LYS A 133 11.17 1.22 -5.37
CA LYS A 133 12.33 0.49 -4.89
C LYS A 133 13.32 1.46 -4.26
N ILE A 134 13.48 1.36 -2.95
CA ILE A 134 14.41 2.19 -2.19
C ILE A 134 15.85 1.71 -2.41
N LYS A 135 16.80 2.62 -2.52
CA LYS A 135 18.22 2.28 -2.67
C LYS A 135 18.75 1.57 -1.42
N LYS A 136 19.54 0.53 -1.60
CA LYS A 136 20.10 -0.28 -0.48
C LYS A 136 20.85 0.57 0.56
N ILE A 137 21.57 1.61 0.12
CA ILE A 137 22.26 2.52 1.04
C ILE A 137 21.28 3.32 1.92
N ALA A 138 20.16 3.76 1.34
CA ALA A 138 19.13 4.47 2.11
C ALA A 138 18.44 3.56 3.13
N LEU A 139 18.15 2.30 2.77
CA LEU A 139 17.62 1.30 3.71
C LEU A 139 18.58 1.06 4.88
N LYS A 140 19.88 0.96 4.62
CA LYS A 140 20.90 0.81 5.67
C LYS A 140 20.94 2.01 6.60
N SER A 141 20.90 3.24 6.05
CA SER A 141 20.87 4.47 6.84
C SER A 141 19.60 4.55 7.69
N GLN A 142 18.43 4.21 7.13
CA GLN A 142 17.18 4.13 7.87
C GLN A 142 17.25 3.10 9.01
N SER A 143 17.78 1.90 8.76
CA SER A 143 17.98 0.88 9.80
C SER A 143 18.84 1.38 10.95
N MET A 144 19.90 2.14 10.67
CA MET A 144 20.77 2.73 11.71
C MET A 144 19.99 3.71 12.58
N VAL A 145 19.25 4.65 11.99
CA VAL A 145 18.42 5.60 12.73
C VAL A 145 17.35 4.89 13.55
N ILE A 146 16.66 3.91 12.97
CA ILE A 146 15.62 3.12 13.64
C ILE A 146 16.23 2.39 14.87
N ASN A 147 17.42 1.81 14.74
CA ASN A 147 18.06 1.11 15.85
C ASN A 147 18.45 2.08 16.99
N LEU A 148 18.95 3.28 16.68
CA LEU A 148 19.22 4.32 17.68
C LEU A 148 17.94 4.77 18.39
N GLU A 149 16.87 5.04 17.63
CA GLU A 149 15.57 5.41 18.19
C GLU A 149 14.95 4.26 19.02
N ASN A 150 15.17 3.01 18.62
CA ASN A 150 14.74 1.86 19.42
C ASN A 150 15.45 1.75 20.77
N LEU A 151 16.75 2.08 20.82
CA LEU A 151 17.48 2.15 22.11
C LEU A 151 16.95 3.29 23.00
N ARG A 152 16.51 4.40 22.39
CA ARG A 152 16.00 5.57 23.11
C ARG A 152 14.55 5.44 23.56
N LEU A 153 13.66 4.90 22.72
CA LEU A 153 12.21 4.92 22.90
C LEU A 153 11.60 3.54 23.11
N GLY A 154 12.35 2.48 22.84
CA GLY A 154 11.83 1.11 22.82
C GLY A 154 10.96 0.80 21.59
N PRO A 155 10.52 -0.46 21.44
CA PRO A 155 9.82 -0.93 20.24
C PRO A 155 8.43 -0.29 20.06
N HIS A 156 7.75 0.08 21.13
CA HIS A 156 6.45 0.76 21.11
C HIS A 156 6.57 2.30 21.01
N GLY A 157 7.77 2.83 21.10
CA GLY A 157 8.05 4.27 20.99
C GLY A 157 7.63 4.80 19.61
N ARG A 158 7.27 6.09 19.58
CA ARG A 158 6.87 6.80 18.36
C ARG A 158 7.86 7.93 18.12
N SER A 159 8.67 7.79 17.07
CA SER A 159 9.78 8.69 16.82
C SER A 159 9.37 9.87 15.94
N LYS A 160 9.45 11.08 16.50
CA LYS A 160 9.34 12.32 15.71
C LYS A 160 10.47 12.46 14.70
N LEU A 161 11.67 11.95 15.02
CA LEU A 161 12.80 11.96 14.09
C LEU A 161 12.51 11.11 12.85
N MET A 162 11.91 9.93 13.02
CA MET A 162 11.51 9.10 11.88
C MET A 162 10.44 9.80 11.02
N ASP A 163 9.48 10.49 11.63
CA ASP A 163 8.51 11.29 10.92
C ASP A 163 9.16 12.43 10.12
N GLU A 164 10.07 13.18 10.74
CA GLU A 164 10.81 14.28 10.08
C GLU A 164 11.67 13.79 8.90
N LEU A 165 12.26 12.60 9.00
CA LEU A 165 13.09 12.00 7.95
C LEU A 165 12.28 11.29 6.86
N SER A 166 10.96 11.15 7.03
CA SER A 166 10.04 10.48 6.10
C SER A 166 8.89 11.41 5.69
N MET A 167 7.75 11.35 6.38
CA MET A 167 6.51 12.04 5.99
C MET A 167 6.69 13.55 5.88
N ARG A 168 7.40 14.17 6.84
CA ARG A 168 7.69 15.61 6.80
C ARG A 168 8.70 15.97 5.70
N ALA A 169 9.67 15.09 5.43
CA ALA A 169 10.60 15.28 4.31
C ALA A 169 9.86 15.23 2.96
N PHE A 170 8.89 14.32 2.81
CA PHE A 170 8.04 14.26 1.61
C PHE A 170 7.24 15.55 1.44
N ASN A 171 6.68 16.07 2.53
CA ASN A 171 5.86 17.27 2.48
C ASN A 171 6.66 18.53 2.11
N LYS A 172 7.95 18.63 2.46
CA LYS A 172 8.83 19.77 2.10
C LYS A 172 8.94 19.97 0.59
N ALA A 173 8.74 18.94 -0.22
CA ALA A 173 8.77 19.04 -1.69
C ALA A 173 7.65 19.94 -2.24
N PHE A 174 6.61 20.20 -1.45
CA PHE A 174 5.43 21.00 -1.84
C PHE A 174 5.32 22.32 -1.08
N SER A 175 6.43 22.82 -0.54
CA SER A 175 6.44 24.13 0.16
C SER A 175 6.09 25.29 -0.78
N PRO A 176 5.29 26.29 -0.31
CA PRO A 176 4.74 26.42 1.03
C PRO A 176 3.57 25.46 1.28
N ASN A 177 3.64 24.73 2.41
CA ASN A 177 2.64 23.73 2.74
C ASN A 177 1.39 24.35 3.39
N ARG A 178 0.21 23.85 3.03
CA ARG A 178 -1.07 24.17 3.67
C ARG A 178 -1.28 23.33 4.93
N THR A 179 -0.91 22.03 4.84
CA THR A 179 -1.05 21.04 5.91
C THR A 179 0.24 20.22 6.08
N PRO A 180 0.33 19.40 7.14
CA PRO A 180 1.40 18.42 7.30
C PRO A 180 1.44 17.30 6.25
N SER A 181 0.36 17.10 5.49
CA SER A 181 0.17 15.95 4.60
C SER A 181 -0.14 16.33 3.15
N ASP A 182 0.21 17.54 2.71
CA ASP A 182 -0.02 17.95 1.31
C ASP A 182 0.64 17.00 0.29
N TRP A 183 1.68 16.28 0.70
CA TRP A 183 2.39 15.33 -0.17
C TRP A 183 1.53 14.12 -0.61
N ILE A 184 0.43 13.82 0.09
CA ILE A 184 -0.40 12.66 -0.24
C ILE A 184 -1.25 12.88 -1.49
N SER A 185 -1.76 14.11 -1.69
CA SER A 185 -2.69 14.41 -2.78
C SER A 185 -2.59 15.85 -3.24
N ASP A 186 -2.89 16.09 -4.52
CA ASP A 186 -3.12 17.38 -5.12
C ASP A 186 -4.57 17.88 -4.97
N CYS A 187 -5.45 17.06 -4.37
CA CYS A 187 -6.84 17.41 -4.02
C CYS A 187 -6.91 17.83 -2.55
N ASN A 188 -7.26 19.10 -2.31
CA ASN A 188 -7.34 19.64 -0.95
C ASN A 188 -8.36 18.89 -0.07
N ASP A 189 -9.52 18.53 -0.61
CA ASP A 189 -10.57 17.83 0.14
C ASP A 189 -10.09 16.44 0.61
N ASN A 190 -9.29 15.74 -0.22
CA ASN A 190 -8.69 14.48 0.19
C ASN A 190 -7.68 14.66 1.33
N VAL A 191 -6.84 15.71 1.24
CA VAL A 191 -5.88 16.05 2.30
C VAL A 191 -6.60 16.40 3.59
N ASP A 192 -7.68 17.21 3.53
CA ASP A 192 -8.46 17.61 4.70
C ASP A 192 -9.18 16.42 5.34
N ASN A 193 -9.72 15.51 4.54
CA ASN A 193 -10.30 14.26 5.02
C ASN A 193 -9.26 13.38 5.73
N TYR A 194 -8.02 13.31 5.20
CA TYR A 194 -6.93 12.58 5.83
C TYR A 194 -6.51 13.19 7.16
N GLU A 195 -6.33 14.50 7.22
CA GLU A 195 -5.92 15.23 8.44
C GLU A 195 -6.99 15.19 9.54
N SER A 196 -8.28 15.19 9.16
CA SER A 196 -9.39 15.14 10.11
C SER A 196 -9.70 13.73 10.63
N ASP A 197 -9.24 12.69 9.96
CA ASP A 197 -9.47 11.30 10.36
C ASP A 197 -8.50 10.89 11.49
N PRO A 198 -9.00 10.56 12.70
CA PRO A 198 -8.15 10.18 13.84
C PRO A 198 -7.40 8.85 13.64
N PHE A 199 -7.73 8.11 12.57
CA PHE A 199 -7.09 6.85 12.19
C PHE A 199 -6.19 7.00 10.95
N CYS A 200 -5.89 8.24 10.55
CA CYS A 200 -4.93 8.58 9.52
C CYS A 200 -3.80 9.44 10.08
N GLY A 201 -2.64 9.44 9.44
CA GLY A 201 -1.53 10.36 9.74
C GLY A 201 -0.86 10.20 11.12
N TYR A 202 -1.22 9.21 11.90
CA TYR A 202 -0.61 8.99 13.22
C TYR A 202 0.83 8.49 13.13
N LEU A 203 1.65 8.82 14.12
CA LEU A 203 3.00 8.28 14.22
C LEU A 203 2.96 6.78 14.47
N VAL A 204 3.60 6.01 13.62
CA VAL A 204 3.75 4.57 13.79
C VAL A 204 4.87 4.23 14.77
N THR A 205 4.86 3.01 15.31
CA THR A 205 5.85 2.56 16.28
C THR A 205 7.21 2.31 15.65
N ILE A 206 8.27 2.36 16.46
CA ILE A 206 9.62 1.96 16.02
C ILE A 206 9.63 0.51 15.52
N GLN A 207 8.85 -0.37 16.14
CA GLN A 207 8.76 -1.77 15.70
C GLN A 207 8.19 -1.88 14.29
N LEU A 208 7.15 -1.09 13.95
CA LEU A 208 6.61 -1.09 12.59
C LEU A 208 7.67 -0.61 11.58
N TRP A 209 8.42 0.44 11.88
CA TRP A 209 9.52 0.87 11.02
C TRP A 209 10.56 -0.23 10.80
N LYS A 210 10.92 -0.97 11.86
CA LYS A 210 11.83 -2.14 11.75
C LYS A 210 11.26 -3.21 10.84
N ASP A 211 9.98 -3.55 11.03
CA ASP A 211 9.31 -4.59 10.23
C ASP A 211 9.25 -4.19 8.75
N ILE A 212 8.96 -2.92 8.43
CA ILE A 212 8.91 -2.44 7.05
C ILE A 212 10.30 -2.43 6.39
N VAL A 213 11.33 -1.91 7.07
CA VAL A 213 12.69 -1.88 6.51
C VAL A 213 13.23 -3.30 6.32
N PHE A 214 12.96 -4.20 7.26
CA PHE A 214 13.27 -5.62 7.13
C PHE A 214 12.56 -6.25 5.92
N GLY A 215 11.26 -5.99 5.78
CA GLY A 215 10.47 -6.46 4.65
C GLY A 215 11.00 -5.95 3.31
N MET A 216 11.36 -4.67 3.22
CA MET A 216 11.95 -4.10 2.01
C MET A 216 13.31 -4.74 1.65
N ASP A 217 14.15 -5.06 2.64
CA ASP A 217 15.42 -5.78 2.37
C ASP A 217 15.17 -7.18 1.81
N ILE A 218 14.11 -7.86 2.26
CA ILE A 218 13.70 -9.17 1.75
C ILE A 218 13.15 -9.08 0.32
N ILE A 219 12.15 -8.22 0.08
CA ILE A 219 11.46 -8.17 -1.22
C ILE A 219 12.34 -7.60 -2.34
N PHE A 220 13.33 -6.77 -2.03
CA PHE A 220 14.25 -6.21 -3.03
C PHE A 220 15.51 -7.04 -3.25
N ASN A 221 15.57 -8.24 -2.69
CA ASN A 221 16.57 -9.25 -3.00
C ASN A 221 15.97 -10.32 -3.92
N LYS A 222 16.37 -10.34 -5.20
CA LYS A 222 15.83 -11.25 -6.21
C LYS A 222 16.01 -12.75 -5.86
N HIS A 223 17.02 -13.09 -5.08
CA HIS A 223 17.28 -14.48 -4.67
C HIS A 223 16.24 -15.01 -3.67
N ASN A 224 15.41 -14.16 -3.09
CA ASN A 224 14.33 -14.58 -2.19
C ASN A 224 13.07 -15.02 -2.94
N TYR A 225 12.96 -14.75 -4.24
CA TYR A 225 11.85 -15.22 -5.07
C TYR A 225 12.10 -16.66 -5.48
N LYS A 226 11.28 -17.58 -4.97
CA LYS A 226 11.43 -19.03 -5.22
C LYS A 226 11.03 -19.41 -6.64
N LYS A 227 10.14 -18.64 -7.26
CA LYS A 227 9.73 -18.78 -8.65
C LYS A 227 9.74 -17.41 -9.32
N ILE A 228 9.93 -17.39 -10.62
CA ILE A 228 9.74 -16.22 -11.45
C ILE A 228 8.25 -15.86 -11.41
N ILE A 229 7.95 -14.57 -11.27
CA ILE A 229 6.56 -14.06 -11.31
C ILE A 229 6.04 -14.22 -12.74
N ASP A 230 4.95 -14.93 -12.91
CA ASP A 230 4.34 -15.22 -14.22
C ASP A 230 2.94 -14.62 -14.36
N ILE A 231 2.80 -13.38 -13.91
CA ILE A 231 1.57 -12.57 -14.02
C ILE A 231 1.91 -11.14 -14.44
N PRO A 232 1.01 -10.44 -15.13
CA PRO A 232 1.19 -9.04 -15.47
C PRO A 232 1.26 -8.16 -14.21
N ILE A 233 2.08 -7.11 -14.29
CA ILE A 233 2.28 -6.15 -13.20
C ILE A 233 2.09 -4.74 -13.73
N LEU A 234 1.26 -3.93 -13.06
CA LEU A 234 1.11 -2.50 -13.28
C LEU A 234 1.72 -1.72 -12.11
N CYS A 235 2.68 -0.85 -12.39
CA CYS A 235 3.15 0.18 -11.48
C CYS A 235 2.50 1.51 -11.84
N ILE A 236 1.63 2.05 -10.98
CA ILE A 236 0.97 3.36 -11.19
C ILE A 236 1.35 4.31 -10.07
N SER A 237 1.72 5.55 -10.40
CA SER A 237 2.16 6.56 -9.43
C SER A 237 1.92 7.95 -9.96
N GLY A 238 1.81 8.94 -9.09
CA GLY A 238 1.88 10.34 -9.50
C GLY A 238 3.30 10.68 -9.99
N SER A 239 3.41 11.57 -10.99
CA SER A 239 4.72 12.04 -11.46
C SER A 239 5.47 12.81 -10.37
N ASP A 240 4.74 13.46 -9.48
CA ASP A 240 5.27 14.26 -8.38
C ASP A 240 5.28 13.52 -7.03
N ASP A 241 4.96 12.21 -7.02
CA ASP A 241 4.98 11.38 -5.81
C ASP A 241 6.39 11.35 -5.19
N PRO A 242 6.58 11.91 -3.96
CA PRO A 242 7.89 11.93 -3.29
C PRO A 242 8.34 10.55 -2.79
N VAL A 243 7.40 9.63 -2.51
CA VAL A 243 7.71 8.22 -2.17
C VAL A 243 8.32 7.52 -3.37
N GLY A 244 7.81 7.83 -4.56
CA GLY A 244 8.35 7.40 -5.85
C GLY A 244 9.62 8.14 -6.28
N GLU A 245 10.18 9.04 -5.47
CA GLU A 245 11.30 9.94 -5.83
C GLU A 245 11.02 10.68 -7.16
N SER A 246 9.82 11.23 -7.32
CA SER A 246 9.34 11.84 -8.56
C SER A 246 9.62 10.92 -9.76
N SER A 247 9.03 9.74 -9.75
CA SER A 247 9.12 8.66 -10.75
C SER A 247 10.42 7.82 -10.74
N LYS A 248 11.54 8.30 -10.19
CA LYS A 248 12.84 7.59 -10.24
C LYS A 248 12.83 6.27 -9.46
N GLY A 249 12.18 6.25 -8.30
CA GLY A 249 12.02 5.06 -7.45
C GLY A 249 11.11 4.01 -8.10
N VAL A 250 10.04 4.48 -8.76
CA VAL A 250 9.11 3.62 -9.51
C VAL A 250 9.81 2.98 -10.71
N LYS A 251 10.60 3.76 -11.48
CA LYS A 251 11.39 3.22 -12.60
C LYS A 251 12.40 2.16 -12.14
N ARG A 252 13.05 2.38 -10.97
CA ARG A 252 13.93 1.34 -10.38
C ARG A 252 13.16 0.09 -9.96
N LEU A 253 11.93 0.27 -9.43
CA LEU A 253 11.05 -0.85 -9.11
C LEU A 253 10.68 -1.64 -10.36
N ALA A 254 10.24 -0.97 -11.41
CA ALA A 254 9.87 -1.61 -12.67
C ALA A 254 11.04 -2.39 -13.31
N LEU A 255 12.25 -1.83 -13.28
CA LEU A 255 13.46 -2.53 -13.76
C LEU A 255 13.73 -3.79 -12.93
N PHE A 256 13.62 -3.71 -11.61
CA PHE A 256 13.78 -4.87 -10.73
C PHE A 256 12.72 -5.94 -10.99
N LEU A 257 11.45 -5.53 -11.16
CA LEU A 257 10.35 -6.47 -11.44
C LEU A 257 10.55 -7.19 -12.77
N LYS A 258 11.07 -6.51 -13.79
CA LYS A 258 11.44 -7.15 -15.09
C LYS A 258 12.53 -8.20 -14.96
N GLU A 259 13.38 -8.14 -13.93
CA GLU A 259 14.39 -9.17 -13.67
C GLU A 259 13.83 -10.45 -13.02
N ILE A 260 12.64 -10.34 -12.37
CA ILE A 260 12.02 -11.42 -11.61
C ILE A 260 10.65 -11.83 -12.15
N SER A 261 10.26 -11.30 -13.31
CA SER A 261 8.99 -11.62 -13.99
C SER A 261 9.19 -12.02 -15.43
N ASN A 262 8.40 -12.98 -15.90
CA ASN A 262 8.30 -13.36 -17.31
C ASN A 262 7.18 -12.60 -18.06
N CYS A 263 6.29 -11.95 -17.32
CA CYS A 263 5.16 -11.22 -17.90
C CYS A 263 5.44 -9.72 -18.04
N SER A 264 4.48 -8.99 -18.61
CA SER A 264 4.57 -7.54 -18.77
C SER A 264 4.70 -6.83 -17.42
N VAL A 265 5.60 -5.86 -17.37
CA VAL A 265 5.70 -4.87 -16.27
C VAL A 265 5.46 -3.51 -16.87
N GLU A 266 4.24 -3.02 -16.70
CA GLU A 266 3.81 -1.73 -17.19
C GLU A 266 4.03 -0.64 -16.15
N THR A 267 4.27 0.57 -16.61
CA THR A 267 4.50 1.71 -15.72
C THR A 267 3.71 2.91 -16.24
N TYR A 268 2.86 3.47 -15.38
CA TYR A 268 2.08 4.66 -15.72
C TYR A 268 2.30 5.76 -14.68
N PHE A 269 2.51 6.99 -15.15
CA PHE A 269 2.65 8.17 -14.30
C PHE A 269 1.51 9.14 -14.57
N VAL A 270 0.64 9.34 -13.57
CA VAL A 270 -0.40 10.36 -13.62
C VAL A 270 0.28 11.73 -13.47
N ASP A 271 0.20 12.54 -14.51
CA ASP A 271 0.92 13.81 -14.60
C ASP A 271 0.50 14.78 -13.48
N LYS A 272 1.51 15.33 -12.77
CA LYS A 272 1.37 16.24 -11.61
C LYS A 272 0.61 15.68 -10.41
N ALA A 273 0.14 14.43 -10.45
CA ALA A 273 -0.44 13.80 -9.28
C ALA A 273 0.65 13.49 -8.26
N ARG A 274 0.25 13.50 -6.99
CA ARG A 274 1.09 13.18 -5.84
C ARG A 274 0.95 11.70 -5.49
N HIS A 275 1.02 11.33 -4.20
CA HIS A 275 1.12 9.94 -3.76
C HIS A 275 -0.16 9.12 -4.01
N GLU A 276 -1.33 9.67 -3.71
CA GLU A 276 -2.63 8.99 -3.80
C GLU A 276 -3.34 9.29 -5.13
N VAL A 277 -2.97 8.59 -6.20
CA VAL A 277 -3.50 8.83 -7.55
C VAL A 277 -5.01 8.55 -7.68
N LEU A 278 -5.59 7.72 -6.81
CA LEU A 278 -7.03 7.40 -6.80
C LEU A 278 -7.88 8.39 -5.97
N SER A 279 -7.24 9.37 -5.34
CA SER A 279 -7.89 10.39 -4.52
C SER A 279 -7.38 11.80 -4.86
N GLY A 280 -6.59 11.94 -5.93
CA GLY A 280 -6.11 13.21 -6.46
C GLY A 280 -7.09 13.81 -7.47
N THR A 281 -6.73 14.95 -8.07
CA THR A 281 -7.56 15.65 -9.07
C THR A 281 -7.78 14.84 -10.36
N LYS A 282 -6.89 13.88 -10.66
CA LYS A 282 -6.94 13.00 -11.84
C LYS A 282 -7.29 11.54 -11.52
N TYR A 283 -8.09 11.34 -10.48
CA TYR A 283 -8.46 10.00 -10.02
C TYR A 283 -9.18 9.15 -11.10
N GLU A 284 -9.95 9.78 -12.00
CA GLU A 284 -10.63 9.10 -13.10
C GLU A 284 -9.66 8.56 -14.14
N GLU A 285 -8.59 9.33 -14.47
CA GLU A 285 -7.51 8.89 -15.35
C GLU A 285 -6.81 7.65 -14.73
N ALA A 286 -6.43 7.74 -13.46
CA ALA A 286 -5.80 6.63 -12.75
C ALA A 286 -6.69 5.38 -12.72
N TYR A 287 -7.98 5.55 -12.46
CA TYR A 287 -8.95 4.47 -12.49
C TYR A 287 -9.08 3.84 -13.87
N SER A 288 -9.14 4.64 -14.93
CA SER A 288 -9.25 4.16 -16.31
C SER A 288 -8.07 3.26 -16.70
N ILE A 289 -6.85 3.61 -16.28
CA ILE A 289 -5.65 2.79 -16.49
C ILE A 289 -5.74 1.47 -15.72
N ILE A 290 -6.13 1.51 -14.46
CA ILE A 290 -6.32 0.30 -13.65
C ILE A 290 -7.41 -0.60 -14.27
N LYS A 291 -8.54 -0.02 -14.67
CA LYS A 291 -9.63 -0.74 -15.31
C LYS A 291 -9.19 -1.43 -16.60
N SER A 292 -8.42 -0.74 -17.44
CA SER A 292 -7.85 -1.33 -18.66
C SER A 292 -6.93 -2.52 -18.36
N PHE A 293 -6.17 -2.45 -17.26
CA PHE A 293 -5.25 -3.52 -16.87
C PHE A 293 -5.96 -4.77 -16.34
N ILE A 294 -7.11 -4.62 -15.66
CA ILE A 294 -7.86 -5.73 -15.06
C ILE A 294 -8.96 -6.30 -15.99
N SER A 295 -9.19 -5.71 -17.15
CA SER A 295 -10.15 -6.16 -18.16
C SER A 295 -9.53 -7.17 -19.11
#